data_980c4f7a432eae5f2d1888786c4d89fa
#
_entry.id   980c4f7a432eae5f2d1888786c4d89fa
#
_cell.length_a   1.000
_cell.length_b   1.000
_cell.length_c   1.000
_cell.angle_alpha   90.00
_cell.angle_beta   90.00
_cell.angle_gamma   90.00
#
_symmetry.space_group_name_H-M   'P 1'
#
loop_
_entity.id
_entity.type
_entity.pdbx_description
1 polymer ?
#
loop_
_entity_poly.entity_id
_entity_poly.type
_entity_poly.pdbx_seq_one_letter_code
_entity_poly.pdbx_strand_id
1 'polypeptide(L)'
;MKKALALILSVVMCVGLFAGCGQQNDANNGGDQDQGSTAKTLVVGTQNFDGKFSPFFYTNDYENQVMSMVFDALLGTDREGSVVLKGIEGDVRPYNGTDYTYYGVADCEIVENEDGTVDYNITLKPGVKFSDGTEMTIDDVIFSYYVLLDPTYDGVSTLYSIPIKGLDAYRSGMDSRMNLILAAGPDGYTATDFFTEDQYNTFWAAFNAAGVKFTQEILDYVVAAGSATASD
;
A
#
# COMPACT_ATOMS: atom_id res chain seq x y z
N MET A 1 -11.11 -7.47 64.14
CA MET A 1 -10.81 -6.11 63.68
C MET A 1 -10.06 -6.06 62.36
N LYS A 2 -8.95 -6.78 62.15
CA LYS A 2 -8.18 -6.74 60.88
C LYS A 2 -8.95 -7.19 59.62
N LYS A 3 -9.80 -8.23 59.73
CA LYS A 3 -10.61 -8.73 58.62
C LYS A 3 -11.78 -7.80 58.21
N ALA A 4 -12.36 -7.11 59.21
CA ALA A 4 -13.42 -6.12 58.92
C ALA A 4 -12.84 -4.86 58.25
N LEU A 5 -11.63 -4.43 58.62
CA LEU A 5 -10.94 -3.31 58.02
C LEU A 5 -10.56 -3.58 56.55
N ALA A 6 -10.13 -4.80 56.22
CA ALA A 6 -9.83 -5.20 54.84
C ALA A 6 -11.08 -5.22 53.94
N LEU A 7 -12.23 -5.63 54.50
CA LEU A 7 -13.50 -5.67 53.79
C LEU A 7 -14.05 -4.28 53.49
N ILE A 8 -13.90 -3.35 54.44
CA ILE A 8 -14.29 -1.95 54.27
C ILE A 8 -13.38 -1.27 53.23
N LEU A 9 -12.08 -1.55 53.26
CA LEU A 9 -11.13 -1.00 52.30
C LEU A 9 -11.41 -1.46 50.87
N SER A 10 -11.79 -2.75 50.69
CA SER A 10 -12.14 -3.26 49.38
C SER A 10 -13.43 -2.68 48.80
N VAL A 11 -14.44 -2.47 49.64
CA VAL A 11 -15.71 -1.82 49.23
C VAL A 11 -15.48 -0.35 48.86
N VAL A 12 -14.67 0.38 49.61
CA VAL A 12 -14.32 1.78 49.30
C VAL A 12 -13.57 1.88 47.99
N MET A 13 -12.69 0.90 47.66
CA MET A 13 -11.96 0.88 46.40
C MET A 13 -12.87 0.55 45.20
N CYS A 14 -13.87 -0.29 45.38
CA CYS A 14 -14.85 -0.61 44.32
C CYS A 14 -15.82 0.59 44.05
N VAL A 15 -16.20 1.35 45.05
CA VAL A 15 -17.07 2.53 44.86
C VAL A 15 -16.33 3.68 44.19
N GLY A 16 -15.02 3.81 44.36
CA GLY A 16 -14.18 4.83 43.70
C GLY A 16 -14.05 4.62 42.19
N LEU A 17 -14.26 3.39 41.67
CA LEU A 17 -14.17 3.08 40.23
C LEU A 17 -15.43 3.49 39.45
N PHE A 18 -16.56 3.74 40.10
CA PHE A 18 -17.80 4.15 39.43
C PHE A 18 -18.05 5.66 39.42
N ALA A 19 -17.20 6.47 40.06
CA ALA A 19 -17.36 7.92 40.13
C ALA A 19 -16.61 8.70 39.04
N GLY A 20 -15.99 8.00 38.06
CA GLY A 20 -15.16 8.61 37.03
C GLY A 20 -15.85 8.93 35.68
N CYS A 21 -17.16 8.77 35.57
CA CYS A 21 -17.89 9.11 34.32
C CYS A 21 -19.00 10.13 34.62
N GLY A 22 -18.65 11.39 34.50
CA GLY A 22 -19.69 12.44 34.51
C GLY A 22 -19.14 13.81 34.88
N GLN A 23 -18.67 14.57 33.93
CA GLN A 23 -19.08 15.95 33.69
C GLN A 23 -18.20 16.62 32.65
N GLN A 24 -18.73 16.73 31.49
CA GLN A 24 -18.16 17.53 30.41
C GLN A 24 -18.89 18.87 30.43
N ASN A 25 -18.14 19.93 30.62
CA ASN A 25 -18.64 21.29 30.44
C ASN A 25 -18.68 21.61 28.95
N ASP A 26 -19.88 21.90 28.48
CA ASP A 26 -20.14 22.46 27.17
C ASP A 26 -19.53 23.86 27.05
N ALA A 27 -18.62 24.04 26.10
CA ALA A 27 -18.34 25.34 25.51
C ALA A 27 -18.96 25.40 24.13
N ASN A 28 -20.06 26.12 24.10
CA ASN A 28 -20.91 26.49 23.00
C ASN A 28 -20.16 27.00 21.76
N ASN A 29 -20.45 26.45 20.57
CA ASN A 29 -20.55 27.28 19.38
C ASN A 29 -21.58 26.70 18.40
N GLY A 30 -22.53 27.55 18.01
CA GLY A 30 -23.73 27.18 17.30
C GLY A 30 -23.56 26.90 15.81
N GLY A 31 -24.53 26.19 15.30
CA GLY A 31 -24.83 26.09 13.86
C GLY A 31 -25.40 24.74 13.46
N ASP A 32 -26.69 24.75 13.16
CA ASP A 32 -27.52 23.82 12.42
C ASP A 32 -27.87 22.45 13.04
N GLN A 33 -29.16 22.39 13.34
CA GLN A 33 -29.90 21.16 13.64
C GLN A 33 -30.12 20.36 12.35
N ASP A 34 -29.36 19.27 12.17
CA ASP A 34 -29.81 18.16 11.34
C ASP A 34 -30.21 17.01 12.27
N GLN A 35 -31.51 16.73 12.33
CA GLN A 35 -32.07 15.61 13.07
C GLN A 35 -31.85 14.34 12.26
N GLY A 36 -30.74 13.64 12.52
CA GLY A 36 -30.53 12.35 11.90
C GLY A 36 -29.24 11.68 12.32
N SER A 37 -29.33 10.74 13.23
CA SER A 37 -28.29 9.83 13.67
C SER A 37 -27.47 10.25 14.88
N THR A 38 -27.79 9.63 16.02
CA THR A 38 -26.95 9.63 17.23
C THR A 38 -25.69 8.75 17.08
N ALA A 39 -25.08 8.75 15.92
CA ALA A 39 -23.81 8.05 15.69
C ALA A 39 -22.72 8.71 16.53
N LYS A 40 -22.25 8.01 17.56
CA LYS A 40 -21.12 8.48 18.36
C LYS A 40 -19.86 8.43 17.51
N THR A 41 -19.13 9.55 17.46
CA THR A 41 -17.82 9.59 16.81
C THR A 41 -16.87 8.63 17.49
N LEU A 42 -16.29 7.70 16.72
CA LEU A 42 -15.20 6.85 17.19
C LEU A 42 -13.89 7.64 17.05
N VAL A 43 -13.19 7.81 18.17
CA VAL A 43 -11.86 8.43 18.18
C VAL A 43 -10.83 7.32 18.38
N VAL A 44 -9.93 7.17 17.40
CA VAL A 44 -8.84 6.18 17.43
C VAL A 44 -7.53 6.92 17.63
N GLY A 45 -6.80 6.55 18.70
CA GLY A 45 -5.44 7.06 18.93
C GLY A 45 -4.46 6.36 18.01
N THR A 46 -3.57 7.13 17.39
CA THR A 46 -2.52 6.62 16.51
C THR A 46 -1.22 7.41 16.73
N GLN A 47 -0.12 6.96 16.11
CA GLN A 47 1.10 7.75 16.04
C GLN A 47 1.02 8.80 14.93
N ASN A 48 2.01 9.67 14.85
CA ASN A 48 2.08 10.69 13.82
C ASN A 48 2.20 10.03 12.44
N PHE A 49 1.51 10.60 11.47
CA PHE A 49 1.61 10.20 10.07
C PHE A 49 2.83 10.84 9.40
N ASP A 50 3.45 10.11 8.47
CA ASP A 50 4.53 10.63 7.61
C ASP A 50 3.98 11.36 6.36
N GLY A 51 2.67 11.30 6.12
CA GLY A 51 1.99 11.95 5.01
C GLY A 51 2.03 11.16 3.70
N LYS A 52 2.38 9.87 3.74
CA LYS A 52 2.45 8.99 2.56
C LYS A 52 1.21 8.12 2.42
N PHE A 53 0.06 8.75 2.24
CA PHE A 53 -1.21 8.05 2.03
C PHE A 53 -1.33 7.54 0.58
N SER A 54 -0.51 6.56 0.24
CA SER A 54 -0.53 5.90 -1.07
C SER A 54 -0.58 4.39 -0.90
N PRO A 55 -1.50 3.67 -1.56
CA PRO A 55 -1.58 2.22 -1.48
C PRO A 55 -0.32 1.51 -2.02
N PHE A 56 0.47 2.23 -2.82
CA PHE A 56 1.72 1.70 -3.39
C PHE A 56 2.96 2.03 -2.57
N PHE A 57 2.98 3.19 -1.88
CA PHE A 57 4.20 3.76 -1.30
C PHE A 57 4.08 4.15 0.17
N TYR A 58 3.06 3.67 0.91
CA TYR A 58 3.01 3.88 2.36
C TYR A 58 4.24 3.27 3.04
N THR A 59 4.65 3.82 4.18
CA THR A 59 5.87 3.38 4.89
C THR A 59 5.60 2.88 6.29
N ASN A 60 4.38 3.10 6.81
CA ASN A 60 3.99 2.66 8.14
C ASN A 60 2.55 2.12 8.18
N ASP A 61 2.27 1.29 9.17
CA ASP A 61 0.98 0.64 9.33
C ASP A 61 -0.15 1.60 9.70
N TYR A 62 0.14 2.74 10.32
CA TYR A 62 -0.89 3.72 10.70
C TYR A 62 -1.52 4.36 9.48
N GLU A 63 -0.72 4.69 8.47
CA GLU A 63 -1.21 5.19 7.18
C GLU A 63 -1.96 4.11 6.41
N ASN A 64 -1.46 2.86 6.44
CA ASN A 64 -2.14 1.72 5.83
C ASN A 64 -3.53 1.49 6.44
N GLN A 65 -3.69 1.61 7.76
CA GLN A 65 -4.99 1.50 8.43
C GLN A 65 -5.98 2.58 7.95
N VAL A 66 -5.53 3.81 7.74
CA VAL A 66 -6.38 4.88 7.17
C VAL A 66 -6.73 4.56 5.73
N MET A 67 -5.75 4.14 4.93
CA MET A 67 -5.98 3.80 3.51
C MET A 67 -6.92 2.61 3.33
N SER A 68 -6.87 1.62 4.21
CA SER A 68 -7.78 0.46 4.17
C SER A 68 -9.26 0.82 4.39
N MET A 69 -9.56 2.05 4.83
CA MET A 69 -10.93 2.56 4.93
C MET A 69 -11.43 3.23 3.63
N VAL A 70 -10.54 3.55 2.70
CA VAL A 70 -10.85 4.30 1.46
C VAL A 70 -10.46 3.57 0.19
N PHE A 71 -9.57 2.59 0.29
CA PHE A 71 -9.15 1.73 -0.84
C PHE A 71 -9.59 0.30 -0.58
N ASP A 72 -10.22 -0.30 -1.57
CA ASP A 72 -10.55 -1.73 -1.53
C ASP A 72 -9.39 -2.58 -2.03
N ALA A 73 -9.20 -3.73 -1.38
CA ALA A 73 -8.35 -4.79 -1.89
C ALA A 73 -9.11 -5.62 -2.92
N LEU A 74 -8.41 -6.16 -3.91
CA LEU A 74 -9.02 -7.04 -4.91
C LEU A 74 -9.71 -8.25 -4.26
N LEU A 75 -9.06 -8.86 -3.26
CA LEU A 75 -9.62 -9.89 -2.40
C LEU A 75 -9.48 -9.47 -0.93
N GLY A 76 -10.56 -9.58 -0.19
CA GLY A 76 -10.57 -9.29 1.25
C GLY A 76 -10.11 -10.49 2.09
N THR A 77 -10.02 -10.27 3.40
CA THR A 77 -9.77 -11.32 4.39
C THR A 77 -10.88 -11.35 5.43
N ASP A 78 -11.12 -12.53 6.00
CA ASP A 78 -12.01 -12.70 7.14
C ASP A 78 -11.33 -12.34 8.47
N ARG A 79 -12.06 -12.54 9.59
CA ARG A 79 -11.56 -12.25 10.94
C ARG A 79 -10.44 -13.19 11.41
N GLU A 80 -10.22 -14.30 10.71
CA GLU A 80 -9.14 -15.25 10.96
C GLU A 80 -7.92 -14.98 10.05
N GLY A 81 -8.04 -14.01 9.13
CA GLY A 81 -7.00 -13.67 8.15
C GLY A 81 -7.01 -14.54 6.89
N SER A 82 -8.02 -15.39 6.74
CA SER A 82 -8.17 -16.22 5.53
C SER A 82 -8.77 -15.42 4.39
N VAL A 83 -8.25 -15.61 3.17
CA VAL A 83 -8.71 -14.90 1.98
C VAL A 83 -10.16 -15.26 1.65
N VAL A 84 -10.96 -14.25 1.36
CA VAL A 84 -12.37 -14.40 0.91
C VAL A 84 -12.35 -14.59 -0.61
N LEU A 85 -12.71 -15.80 -1.06
CA LEU A 85 -12.66 -16.17 -2.48
C LEU A 85 -13.99 -15.92 -3.21
N LYS A 86 -15.10 -15.72 -2.50
CA LYS A 86 -16.45 -15.51 -3.05
C LYS A 86 -17.08 -14.24 -2.51
N GLY A 87 -16.43 -13.12 -2.78
CA GLY A 87 -16.83 -11.82 -2.24
C GLY A 87 -18.02 -11.16 -2.95
N ILE A 88 -18.32 -11.52 -4.21
CA ILE A 88 -19.36 -10.84 -5.01
C ILE A 88 -20.75 -11.03 -4.40
N GLU A 89 -21.12 -12.26 -4.11
CA GLU A 89 -22.41 -12.59 -3.48
C GLU A 89 -22.33 -12.64 -1.95
N GLY A 90 -21.13 -12.68 -1.41
CA GLY A 90 -20.83 -12.78 0.01
C GLY A 90 -20.54 -14.20 0.46
N ASP A 91 -19.46 -14.35 1.22
CA ASP A 91 -19.00 -15.61 1.81
C ASP A 91 -19.34 -15.62 3.30
N VAL A 92 -20.15 -16.58 3.74
CA VAL A 92 -20.59 -16.68 5.14
C VAL A 92 -19.63 -17.58 5.90
N ARG A 93 -18.97 -17.01 6.92
CA ARG A 93 -18.01 -17.74 7.76
C ARG A 93 -18.30 -17.53 9.24
N PRO A 94 -18.28 -18.59 10.05
CA PRO A 94 -18.47 -18.48 11.48
C PRO A 94 -17.22 -17.92 12.17
N TYR A 95 -17.43 -17.03 13.16
CA TYR A 95 -16.39 -16.57 14.05
C TYR A 95 -16.94 -16.35 15.45
N ASN A 96 -16.33 -16.98 16.47
CA ASN A 96 -16.77 -16.92 17.86
C ASN A 96 -18.27 -17.20 18.06
N GLY A 97 -18.83 -18.19 17.34
CA GLY A 97 -20.22 -18.60 17.45
C GLY A 97 -21.24 -17.70 16.74
N THR A 98 -20.76 -16.76 15.92
CA THR A 98 -21.59 -15.85 15.10
C THR A 98 -21.18 -15.98 13.65
N ASP A 99 -22.17 -16.07 12.74
CA ASP A 99 -21.94 -16.07 11.31
C ASP A 99 -21.77 -14.64 10.80
N TYR A 100 -20.70 -14.41 10.03
CA TYR A 100 -20.42 -13.14 9.37
C TYR A 100 -20.39 -13.33 7.86
N THR A 101 -21.00 -12.41 7.14
CA THR A 101 -20.94 -12.38 5.67
C THR A 101 -19.86 -11.40 5.22
N TYR A 102 -18.94 -11.89 4.41
CA TYR A 102 -17.83 -11.11 3.86
C TYR A 102 -18.11 -10.81 2.39
N TYR A 103 -18.23 -9.54 2.06
CA TYR A 103 -18.40 -9.05 0.71
C TYR A 103 -17.07 -8.49 0.17
N GLY A 104 -16.92 -8.52 -1.15
CA GLY A 104 -15.76 -7.98 -1.85
C GLY A 104 -16.11 -7.51 -3.27
N VAL A 105 -15.11 -6.96 -3.93
CA VAL A 105 -15.23 -6.45 -5.31
C VAL A 105 -14.93 -7.52 -6.36
N ALA A 106 -14.47 -8.70 -5.95
CA ALA A 106 -14.13 -9.80 -6.85
C ALA A 106 -14.37 -11.17 -6.22
N ASP A 107 -14.51 -12.17 -7.09
CA ASP A 107 -14.37 -13.59 -6.77
C ASP A 107 -13.04 -14.11 -7.33
N CYS A 108 -12.49 -15.14 -6.70
CA CYS A 108 -11.30 -15.83 -7.18
C CYS A 108 -11.54 -17.36 -7.15
N GLU A 109 -11.38 -18.00 -8.30
CA GLU A 109 -11.31 -19.45 -8.41
C GLU A 109 -9.85 -19.88 -8.51
N ILE A 110 -9.44 -20.82 -7.67
CA ILE A 110 -8.08 -21.36 -7.65
C ILE A 110 -8.09 -22.71 -8.34
N VAL A 111 -7.26 -22.87 -9.39
CA VAL A 111 -7.13 -24.11 -10.15
C VAL A 111 -5.70 -24.59 -10.06
N GLU A 112 -5.50 -25.76 -9.49
CA GLU A 112 -4.21 -26.45 -9.48
C GLU A 112 -4.05 -27.27 -10.75
N ASN A 113 -2.97 -27.03 -11.50
CA ASN A 113 -2.69 -27.69 -12.77
C ASN A 113 -1.78 -28.91 -12.56
N GLU A 114 -1.84 -29.87 -13.50
CA GLU A 114 -1.03 -31.09 -13.45
C GLU A 114 0.49 -30.82 -13.52
N ASP A 115 0.89 -29.68 -14.08
CA ASP A 115 2.30 -29.26 -14.20
C ASP A 115 2.82 -28.58 -12.91
N GLY A 116 2.00 -28.50 -11.85
CA GLY A 116 2.33 -27.88 -10.58
C GLY A 116 2.15 -26.36 -10.56
N THR A 117 1.64 -25.76 -11.64
CA THR A 117 1.22 -24.35 -11.63
C THR A 117 -0.15 -24.19 -11.00
N VAL A 118 -0.45 -22.98 -10.51
CA VAL A 118 -1.74 -22.61 -9.95
C VAL A 118 -2.28 -21.40 -10.68
N ASP A 119 -3.49 -21.51 -11.21
CA ASP A 119 -4.20 -20.40 -11.84
C ASP A 119 -5.16 -19.74 -10.83
N TYR A 120 -5.13 -18.42 -10.78
CA TYR A 120 -6.03 -17.57 -10.00
C TYR A 120 -6.97 -16.85 -10.95
N ASN A 121 -8.16 -17.41 -11.17
CA ASN A 121 -9.17 -16.86 -12.06
C ASN A 121 -10.01 -15.83 -11.32
N ILE A 122 -9.78 -14.55 -11.60
CA ILE A 122 -10.42 -13.45 -10.90
C ILE A 122 -11.55 -12.88 -11.73
N THR A 123 -12.74 -12.79 -11.13
CA THR A 123 -13.94 -12.18 -11.72
C THR A 123 -14.31 -10.93 -10.93
N LEU A 124 -14.39 -9.78 -11.60
CA LEU A 124 -14.82 -8.53 -10.95
C LEU A 124 -16.33 -8.45 -10.83
N LYS A 125 -16.80 -7.87 -9.74
CA LYS A 125 -18.19 -7.51 -9.55
C LYS A 125 -18.58 -6.38 -10.52
N PRO A 126 -19.62 -6.55 -11.33
CA PRO A 126 -20.05 -5.50 -12.26
C PRO A 126 -20.64 -4.30 -11.51
N GLY A 127 -20.45 -3.10 -12.08
CA GLY A 127 -21.07 -1.87 -11.58
C GLY A 127 -20.48 -1.30 -10.29
N VAL A 128 -19.32 -1.79 -9.84
CA VAL A 128 -18.54 -1.15 -8.76
C VAL A 128 -18.00 0.19 -9.29
N LYS A 129 -18.09 1.23 -8.45
CA LYS A 129 -17.70 2.58 -8.85
C LYS A 129 -16.71 3.17 -7.87
N PHE A 130 -15.78 3.96 -8.40
CA PHE A 130 -14.96 4.86 -7.61
C PHE A 130 -15.80 6.00 -7.00
N SER A 131 -15.21 6.75 -6.08
CA SER A 131 -15.88 7.86 -5.39
C SER A 131 -16.31 9.01 -6.31
N ASP A 132 -15.70 9.14 -7.48
CA ASP A 132 -16.05 10.11 -8.52
C ASP A 132 -17.20 9.62 -9.43
N GLY A 133 -17.68 8.39 -9.26
CA GLY A 133 -18.72 7.75 -10.03
C GLY A 133 -18.24 6.98 -11.26
N THR A 134 -16.94 6.99 -11.58
CA THR A 134 -16.35 6.17 -12.65
C THR A 134 -16.45 4.69 -12.31
N GLU A 135 -16.78 3.85 -13.27
CA GLU A 135 -16.87 2.40 -13.07
C GLU A 135 -15.47 1.78 -12.98
N MET A 136 -15.27 0.92 -11.98
CA MET A 136 -14.07 0.12 -11.84
C MET A 136 -14.08 -1.02 -12.87
N THR A 137 -13.00 -1.17 -13.60
CA THR A 137 -12.83 -2.17 -14.66
C THR A 137 -11.59 -3.05 -14.43
N ILE A 138 -11.43 -4.06 -15.28
CA ILE A 138 -10.23 -4.91 -15.24
C ILE A 138 -8.95 -4.12 -15.57
N ASP A 139 -9.06 -3.03 -16.31
CA ASP A 139 -7.92 -2.18 -16.67
C ASP A 139 -7.33 -1.50 -15.43
N ASP A 140 -8.15 -1.16 -14.43
CA ASP A 140 -7.70 -0.61 -13.15
C ASP A 140 -6.90 -1.63 -12.34
N VAL A 141 -7.32 -2.91 -12.39
CA VAL A 141 -6.59 -4.02 -11.78
C VAL A 141 -5.24 -4.23 -12.48
N ILE A 142 -5.25 -4.28 -13.81
CA ILE A 142 -4.04 -4.43 -14.63
C ILE A 142 -3.09 -3.27 -14.38
N PHE A 143 -3.59 -2.03 -14.30
CA PHE A 143 -2.78 -0.86 -13.96
C PHE A 143 -2.09 -1.01 -12.60
N SER A 144 -2.80 -1.51 -11.58
CA SER A 144 -2.21 -1.76 -10.26
C SER A 144 -1.06 -2.77 -10.32
N TYR A 145 -1.20 -3.82 -11.13
CA TYR A 145 -0.12 -4.78 -11.36
C TYR A 145 1.06 -4.14 -12.12
N TYR A 146 0.82 -3.29 -13.11
CA TYR A 146 1.90 -2.57 -13.80
C TYR A 146 2.73 -1.74 -12.82
N VAL A 147 2.07 -1.03 -11.89
CA VAL A 147 2.79 -0.25 -10.88
C VAL A 147 3.61 -1.15 -9.94
N LEU A 148 2.99 -2.22 -9.41
CA LEU A 148 3.63 -3.09 -8.41
C LEU A 148 4.73 -3.99 -8.98
N LEU A 149 4.67 -4.31 -10.27
CA LEU A 149 5.62 -5.20 -10.95
C LEU A 149 6.64 -4.45 -11.79
N ASP A 150 6.58 -3.12 -11.85
CA ASP A 150 7.57 -2.32 -12.55
C ASP A 150 8.97 -2.57 -11.96
N PRO A 151 10.01 -2.76 -12.80
CA PRO A 151 11.38 -2.95 -12.33
C PRO A 151 11.91 -1.83 -11.43
N THR A 152 11.40 -0.60 -11.57
CA THR A 152 11.81 0.57 -10.80
C THR A 152 10.99 0.78 -9.53
N TYR A 153 9.99 -0.08 -9.26
CA TYR A 153 9.15 0.03 -8.07
C TYR A 153 9.98 -0.20 -6.80
N ASP A 154 9.98 0.78 -5.90
CA ASP A 154 10.71 0.79 -4.64
C ASP A 154 9.79 0.83 -3.39
N GLY A 155 8.50 0.57 -3.57
CA GLY A 155 7.52 0.50 -2.48
C GLY A 155 7.64 -0.78 -1.65
N VAL A 156 6.73 -0.92 -0.69
CA VAL A 156 6.76 -2.02 0.31
C VAL A 156 6.24 -3.37 -0.21
N SER A 157 5.60 -3.41 -1.36
CA SER A 157 5.09 -4.66 -1.92
C SER A 157 6.22 -5.58 -2.38
N THR A 158 6.13 -6.84 -1.99
CA THR A 158 7.04 -7.90 -2.41
C THR A 158 6.45 -8.80 -3.51
N LEU A 159 5.42 -8.34 -4.21
CA LEU A 159 4.72 -9.10 -5.24
C LEU A 159 5.68 -9.60 -6.34
N TYR A 160 6.71 -8.82 -6.66
CA TYR A 160 7.74 -9.19 -7.63
C TYR A 160 8.61 -10.39 -7.20
N SER A 161 8.59 -10.78 -5.93
CA SER A 161 9.32 -11.95 -5.43
C SER A 161 8.53 -13.26 -5.50
N ILE A 162 7.25 -13.18 -5.86
CA ILE A 162 6.39 -14.35 -6.01
C ILE A 162 6.66 -14.97 -7.40
N PRO A 163 6.71 -16.31 -7.53
CA PRO A 163 6.98 -16.98 -8.79
C PRO A 163 5.78 -16.92 -9.75
N ILE A 164 5.49 -15.72 -10.27
CA ILE A 164 4.44 -15.50 -11.24
C ILE A 164 4.96 -15.87 -12.63
N LYS A 165 4.22 -16.72 -13.36
CA LYS A 165 4.59 -17.16 -14.70
C LYS A 165 4.75 -15.98 -15.65
N GLY A 166 5.92 -15.88 -16.28
CA GLY A 166 6.25 -14.80 -17.21
C GLY A 166 6.78 -13.50 -16.57
N LEU A 167 6.72 -13.35 -15.23
CA LEU A 167 7.16 -12.14 -14.55
C LEU A 167 8.66 -11.88 -14.73
N ASP A 168 9.49 -12.89 -14.59
CA ASP A 168 10.95 -12.76 -14.79
C ASP A 168 11.28 -12.31 -16.22
N ALA A 169 10.59 -12.87 -17.21
CA ALA A 169 10.76 -12.47 -18.61
C ALA A 169 10.30 -11.03 -18.86
N TYR A 170 9.20 -10.61 -18.23
CA TYR A 170 8.70 -9.23 -18.30
C TYR A 170 9.70 -8.24 -17.70
N ARG A 171 10.15 -8.49 -16.48
CA ARG A 171 11.08 -7.61 -15.76
C ARG A 171 12.46 -7.59 -16.42
N SER A 172 12.99 -8.73 -16.83
CA SER A 172 14.25 -8.84 -17.57
C SER A 172 14.17 -8.22 -18.96
N GLY A 173 13.01 -8.30 -19.61
CA GLY A 173 12.79 -7.66 -20.91
C GLY A 173 12.87 -6.15 -20.86
N MET A 174 12.42 -5.52 -19.76
CA MET A 174 12.57 -4.08 -19.54
C MET A 174 14.02 -3.71 -19.18
N ASP A 175 14.68 -4.51 -18.33
CA ASP A 175 16.12 -4.36 -18.04
C ASP A 175 16.97 -4.55 -19.28
N SER A 176 16.61 -5.48 -20.15
CA SER A 176 17.40 -5.80 -21.36
C SER A 176 17.57 -4.60 -22.28
N ARG A 177 16.57 -3.73 -22.40
CA ARG A 177 16.70 -2.52 -23.26
C ARG A 177 17.71 -1.53 -22.69
N MET A 178 17.64 -1.26 -21.40
CA MET A 178 18.60 -0.40 -20.73
C MET A 178 20.00 -1.01 -20.78
N ASN A 179 20.12 -2.29 -20.48
CA ASN A 179 21.38 -3.02 -20.54
C ASN A 179 21.99 -3.04 -21.94
N LEU A 180 21.17 -3.20 -22.98
CA LEU A 180 21.63 -3.12 -24.38
C LEU A 180 22.18 -1.72 -24.72
N ILE A 181 21.48 -0.65 -24.30
CA ILE A 181 21.94 0.72 -24.51
C ILE A 181 23.25 0.97 -23.75
N LEU A 182 23.32 0.56 -22.48
CA LEU A 182 24.50 0.77 -21.64
C LEU A 182 25.69 -0.06 -22.13
N ALA A 183 25.48 -1.31 -22.53
CA ALA A 183 26.53 -2.18 -23.04
C ALA A 183 27.09 -1.71 -24.40
N ALA A 184 26.25 -1.12 -25.25
CA ALA A 184 26.68 -0.56 -26.53
C ALA A 184 27.57 0.69 -26.35
N GLY A 185 27.39 1.44 -25.25
CA GLY A 185 28.14 2.68 -25.01
C GLY A 185 27.68 3.85 -25.89
N PRO A 186 28.19 5.07 -25.67
CA PRO A 186 27.69 6.27 -26.32
C PRO A 186 27.86 6.28 -27.86
N ASP A 187 28.83 5.53 -28.39
CA ASP A 187 29.17 5.49 -29.82
C ASP A 187 28.77 4.19 -30.50
N GLY A 188 28.08 3.27 -29.76
CA GLY A 188 27.79 1.91 -30.20
C GLY A 188 26.36 1.71 -30.72
N TYR A 189 25.72 2.75 -31.28
CA TYR A 189 24.37 2.60 -31.82
C TYR A 189 24.29 1.50 -32.88
N THR A 190 23.33 0.62 -32.69
CA THR A 190 22.94 -0.36 -33.68
C THR A 190 21.43 -0.25 -33.89
N ALA A 191 20.97 -0.18 -35.13
CA ALA A 191 19.55 -0.07 -35.44
C ALA A 191 18.77 -1.25 -34.83
N THR A 192 17.74 -0.95 -34.04
CA THR A 192 16.85 -1.91 -33.40
C THR A 192 15.41 -1.47 -33.57
N ASP A 193 14.45 -2.41 -33.41
CA ASP A 193 13.01 -2.11 -33.39
C ASP A 193 12.57 -1.40 -32.11
N PHE A 194 13.47 -1.18 -31.17
CA PHE A 194 13.13 -0.69 -29.83
C PHE A 194 13.38 0.79 -29.60
N PHE A 195 14.34 1.39 -30.33
CA PHE A 195 14.69 2.81 -30.26
C PHE A 195 15.35 3.29 -31.55
N THR A 196 15.11 4.55 -31.88
CA THR A 196 15.76 5.25 -33.01
C THR A 196 17.15 5.76 -32.59
N GLU A 197 17.98 6.08 -33.59
CA GLU A 197 19.29 6.69 -33.34
C GLU A 197 19.17 8.02 -32.54
N ASP A 198 18.17 8.83 -32.83
CA ASP A 198 17.90 10.07 -32.11
C ASP A 198 17.56 9.84 -30.64
N GLN A 199 16.72 8.83 -30.35
CA GLN A 199 16.42 8.43 -28.98
C GLN A 199 17.65 7.92 -28.22
N TYR A 200 18.50 7.16 -28.91
CA TYR A 200 19.75 6.65 -28.34
C TYR A 200 20.70 7.79 -27.99
N ASN A 201 20.93 8.71 -28.93
CA ASN A 201 21.81 9.86 -28.73
C ASN A 201 21.27 10.79 -27.63
N THR A 202 19.95 11.01 -27.58
CA THR A 202 19.29 11.79 -26.53
C THR A 202 19.50 11.16 -25.14
N PHE A 203 19.35 9.84 -25.05
CA PHE A 203 19.61 9.10 -23.80
C PHE A 203 21.06 9.32 -23.33
N TRP A 204 22.05 9.09 -24.21
CA TRP A 204 23.45 9.23 -23.82
C TRP A 204 23.85 10.66 -23.47
N ALA A 205 23.31 11.64 -24.16
CA ALA A 205 23.53 13.05 -23.80
C ALA A 205 23.00 13.36 -22.41
N ALA A 206 21.79 12.91 -22.08
CA ALA A 206 21.19 13.06 -20.74
C ALA A 206 21.95 12.28 -19.67
N PHE A 207 22.33 11.04 -19.97
CA PHE A 207 23.08 10.16 -19.05
C PHE A 207 24.45 10.76 -18.69
N ASN A 208 25.19 11.23 -19.69
CA ASN A 208 26.50 11.89 -19.49
C ASN A 208 26.36 13.19 -18.69
N ALA A 209 25.34 14.01 -19.00
CA ALA A 209 25.07 15.23 -18.25
C ALA A 209 24.73 14.95 -16.77
N ALA A 210 23.94 13.93 -16.51
CA ALA A 210 23.63 13.47 -15.15
C ALA A 210 24.88 12.94 -14.44
N GLY A 211 25.74 12.17 -15.14
CA GLY A 211 27.00 11.66 -14.62
C GLY A 211 27.96 12.77 -14.19
N VAL A 212 28.11 13.79 -15.03
CA VAL A 212 28.94 14.98 -14.70
C VAL A 212 28.41 15.68 -13.46
N LYS A 213 27.10 15.91 -13.39
CA LYS A 213 26.47 16.54 -12.23
C LYS A 213 26.66 15.72 -10.96
N PHE A 214 26.44 14.42 -11.02
CA PHE A 214 26.66 13.52 -9.88
C PHE A 214 28.10 13.50 -9.40
N THR A 215 29.08 13.49 -10.33
CA THR A 215 30.49 13.57 -9.99
C THR A 215 30.81 14.87 -9.29
N GLN A 216 30.26 15.99 -9.76
CA GLN A 216 30.47 17.30 -9.12
C GLN A 216 29.86 17.31 -7.70
N GLU A 217 28.69 16.77 -7.51
CA GLU A 217 28.08 16.68 -6.18
C GLU A 217 28.93 15.85 -5.20
N ILE A 218 29.54 14.74 -5.67
CA ILE A 218 30.49 13.96 -4.86
C ILE A 218 31.73 14.78 -4.51
N LEU A 219 32.32 15.46 -5.47
CA LEU A 219 33.49 16.29 -5.23
C LEU A 219 33.20 17.41 -4.22
N ASP A 220 32.09 18.11 -4.41
CA ASP A 220 31.65 19.16 -3.49
C ASP A 220 31.48 18.64 -2.07
N TYR A 221 30.88 17.44 -1.93
CA TYR A 221 30.69 16.76 -0.63
C TYR A 221 32.04 16.39 0.00
N VAL A 222 32.97 15.80 -0.75
CA VAL A 222 34.30 15.38 -0.27
C VAL A 222 35.13 16.57 0.18
N VAL A 223 35.08 17.66 -0.59
CA VAL A 223 35.76 18.93 -0.23
C VAL A 223 35.14 19.54 1.03
N ALA A 224 33.80 19.61 1.10
CA ALA A 224 33.09 20.13 2.28
C ALA A 224 33.34 19.29 3.56
N ALA A 225 33.53 17.98 3.41
CA ALA A 225 33.91 17.09 4.48
C ALA A 225 35.39 17.18 4.91
N GLY A 226 36.19 17.99 4.22
CA GLY A 226 37.63 18.16 4.50
C GLY A 226 38.50 16.95 4.16
N SER A 227 37.97 16.04 3.31
CA SER A 227 38.69 14.83 2.89
C SER A 227 39.57 15.03 1.66
N ALA A 228 39.37 16.13 0.95
CA ALA A 228 40.21 16.59 -0.19
C ALA A 228 40.20 18.13 -0.31
N THR A 229 41.10 18.68 -1.07
CA THR A 229 41.11 20.10 -1.41
C THR A 229 40.56 20.32 -2.84
N ALA A 230 40.08 21.52 -3.15
CA ALA A 230 39.57 21.85 -4.48
C ALA A 230 40.62 21.79 -5.60
N SER A 231 41.87 21.53 -5.24
CA SER A 231 43.02 21.40 -6.16
C SER A 231 43.47 19.95 -6.37
N ASP A 232 42.89 18.98 -5.65
CA ASP A 232 43.18 17.57 -5.78
C ASP A 232 42.27 16.90 -6.83
#